data_b2211f5a554b7a00fd9087896ef4b98c
#
_entry.id   b2211f5a554b7a00fd9087896ef4b98c
#
_cell.length_a   1.000
_cell.length_b   1.000
_cell.length_c   1.000
_cell.angle_alpha   90.00
_cell.angle_beta   90.00
_cell.angle_gamma   90.00
#
_symmetry.space_group_name_H-M   'P 1'
#
loop_
_entity.id
_entity.type
_entity.pdbx_description
1 polymer ?
#
loop_
_entity_poly.entity_id
_entity_poly.type
_entity_poly.pdbx_seq_one_letter_code
_entity_poly.pdbx_strand_id
1 'polypeptide(L)'
;MNIIEVIPITRGIGADSLSYFTSKEVPIGALVDVPLRSKTVQAIVTGVRKAQDIKSEIKNAPYALRKVEKLNAVELIPKAFMKMSQKAATYYASSLGNVLDALIPDYILKNAPKLKIALQPTTSEVEITPLKANYELFAVQGDDEERYSTWKSLIRQEFAKKSSVMIITPSIEDAKRSFELIEKGIEGYAVLIHGDLQKKAIVDTWNMAVTEKHPIAIVTTGAFLTIDRPDLSTIIVEKENARGYKIQRKPYLDIRHIVELIAEFRGLKVFYGDTLLRAETLWRESEGDVTQAAPFKFRSLSTAHDHLVDMREYKNAKGTFKILSDEVEALIQRTK
;
A
#
# COMPACT_ATOMS: atom_id res chain seq x y z
N MET A 1 11.18 -30.30 19.51
CA MET A 1 11.66 -29.81 18.21
C MET A 1 10.44 -29.61 17.33
N ASN A 2 10.28 -28.43 16.79
CA ASN A 2 9.16 -28.08 15.90
C ASN A 2 9.68 -27.93 14.46
N ILE A 3 8.90 -28.36 13.51
CA ILE A 3 9.08 -28.05 12.10
C ILE A 3 8.16 -26.91 11.77
N ILE A 4 8.70 -25.88 11.13
CA ILE A 4 7.93 -24.73 10.70
C ILE A 4 7.94 -24.65 9.18
N GLU A 5 6.81 -24.32 8.62
CA GLU A 5 6.66 -23.93 7.22
C GLU A 5 6.73 -22.42 7.14
N VAL A 6 7.51 -21.91 6.22
CA VAL A 6 7.72 -20.46 6.08
C VAL A 6 7.65 -20.03 4.63
N ILE A 7 7.21 -18.80 4.40
CA ILE A 7 7.25 -18.12 3.11
C ILE A 7 8.37 -17.09 3.15
N PRO A 8 9.44 -17.27 2.37
CA PRO A 8 10.52 -16.29 2.30
C PRO A 8 10.04 -14.98 1.67
N ILE A 9 10.34 -13.85 2.32
CA ILE A 9 10.07 -12.52 1.77
C ILE A 9 11.27 -12.12 0.92
N THR A 10 11.27 -12.57 -0.33
CA THR A 10 12.36 -12.31 -1.27
C THR A 10 11.94 -12.64 -2.68
N ARG A 11 12.67 -12.10 -3.65
CA ARG A 11 12.40 -12.31 -5.07
C ARG A 11 13.05 -13.59 -5.60
N GLY A 12 12.43 -14.14 -6.65
CA GLY A 12 13.02 -15.19 -7.46
C GLY A 12 12.99 -16.57 -6.84
N ILE A 13 12.14 -16.79 -5.85
CA ILE A 13 11.86 -18.12 -5.33
C ILE A 13 10.51 -18.57 -5.88
N GLY A 14 10.52 -19.65 -6.65
CA GLY A 14 9.31 -20.26 -7.17
C GLY A 14 8.62 -21.22 -6.19
N ALA A 15 9.21 -21.46 -5.01
CA ALA A 15 8.61 -22.31 -3.98
C ALA A 15 7.67 -21.47 -3.11
N ASP A 16 6.44 -21.92 -2.97
CA ASP A 16 5.41 -21.24 -2.16
C ASP A 16 5.68 -21.36 -0.66
N SER A 17 6.32 -22.44 -0.20
CA SER A 17 6.75 -22.62 1.18
C SER A 17 8.05 -23.39 1.29
N LEU A 18 8.78 -23.17 2.38
CA LEU A 18 10.00 -23.89 2.74
C LEU A 18 9.89 -24.39 4.19
N SER A 19 10.51 -25.55 4.47
CA SER A 19 10.47 -26.15 5.81
C SER A 19 11.81 -25.97 6.53
N TYR A 20 11.73 -25.58 7.81
CA TYR A 20 12.87 -25.43 8.71
C TYR A 20 12.57 -26.04 10.07
N PHE A 21 13.59 -26.27 10.88
CA PHE A 21 13.38 -26.72 12.25
C PHE A 21 13.80 -25.68 13.30
N THR A 22 13.14 -25.71 14.45
CA THR A 22 13.46 -24.87 15.60
C THR A 22 13.19 -25.60 16.91
N SER A 23 13.96 -25.25 17.94
CA SER A 23 13.71 -25.70 19.32
C SER A 23 12.79 -24.77 20.09
N LYS A 24 12.52 -23.56 19.54
CA LYS A 24 11.68 -22.55 20.17
C LYS A 24 10.23 -22.73 19.74
N GLU A 25 9.31 -22.29 20.57
CA GLU A 25 7.93 -22.11 20.15
C GLU A 25 7.84 -20.84 19.28
N VAL A 26 7.24 -21.01 18.12
CA VAL A 26 7.10 -19.93 17.12
C VAL A 26 5.65 -19.93 16.66
N PRO A 27 4.91 -18.85 16.87
CA PRO A 27 3.53 -18.76 16.39
C PRO A 27 3.47 -18.60 14.85
N ILE A 28 2.33 -18.98 14.28
CA ILE A 28 2.02 -18.66 12.88
C ILE A 28 1.93 -17.14 12.74
N GLY A 29 2.47 -16.59 11.65
CA GLY A 29 2.57 -15.14 11.42
C GLY A 29 3.87 -14.52 11.95
N ALA A 30 4.67 -15.25 12.71
CA ALA A 30 5.96 -14.76 13.20
C ALA A 30 6.96 -14.54 12.06
N LEU A 31 7.74 -13.48 12.19
CA LEU A 31 8.86 -13.19 11.29
C LEU A 31 10.13 -13.87 11.80
N VAL A 32 10.79 -14.65 10.96
CA VAL A 32 12.00 -15.40 11.27
C VAL A 32 13.09 -15.16 10.23
N ASP A 33 14.35 -15.26 10.66
CA ASP A 33 15.48 -15.28 9.74
C ASP A 33 15.84 -16.74 9.42
N VAL A 34 15.85 -17.09 8.15
CA VAL A 34 16.14 -18.44 7.67
C VAL A 34 17.28 -18.46 6.65
N PRO A 35 18.14 -19.48 6.68
CA PRO A 35 19.20 -19.63 5.70
C PRO A 35 18.60 -20.09 4.36
N LEU A 36 18.80 -19.32 3.31
CA LEU A 36 18.35 -19.63 1.97
C LEU A 36 19.54 -19.59 1.01
N ARG A 37 19.92 -20.75 0.46
CA ARG A 37 21.18 -20.91 -0.31
C ARG A 37 22.38 -20.42 0.52
N SER A 38 23.05 -19.35 0.11
CA SER A 38 24.20 -18.73 0.78
C SER A 38 23.84 -17.44 1.56
N LYS A 39 22.56 -17.08 1.65
CA LYS A 39 22.11 -15.84 2.30
C LYS A 39 21.10 -16.16 3.39
N THR A 40 21.01 -15.27 4.38
CA THR A 40 19.93 -15.24 5.35
C THR A 40 18.82 -14.33 4.80
N VAL A 41 17.59 -14.79 4.82
CA VAL A 41 16.42 -14.03 4.38
C VAL A 41 15.36 -14.05 5.48
N GLN A 42 14.54 -13.02 5.50
CA GLN A 42 13.38 -12.99 6.38
C GLN A 42 12.24 -13.78 5.77
N ALA A 43 11.51 -14.49 6.62
CA ALA A 43 10.40 -15.33 6.20
C ALA A 43 9.28 -15.26 7.23
N ILE A 44 8.05 -15.48 6.80
CA ILE A 44 6.87 -15.55 7.65
C ILE A 44 6.51 -17.00 7.89
N VAL A 45 6.26 -17.33 9.15
CA VAL A 45 5.78 -18.66 9.53
C VAL A 45 4.32 -18.83 9.16
N THR A 46 4.01 -19.86 8.38
CA THR A 46 2.65 -20.18 7.92
C THR A 46 2.11 -21.47 8.50
N GLY A 47 3.00 -22.34 9.03
CA GLY A 47 2.62 -23.61 9.64
C GLY A 47 3.62 -24.02 10.71
N VAL A 48 3.13 -24.73 11.73
CA VAL A 48 3.96 -25.29 12.79
C VAL A 48 3.48 -26.72 13.06
N ARG A 49 4.38 -27.70 12.99
CA ARG A 49 4.11 -29.11 13.29
C ARG A 49 5.16 -29.66 14.26
N LYS A 50 4.77 -30.58 15.14
CA LYS A 50 5.75 -31.27 15.98
C LYS A 50 6.55 -32.29 15.16
N ALA A 51 7.87 -32.30 15.32
CA ALA A 51 8.74 -33.23 14.57
C ALA A 51 8.40 -34.71 14.81
N GLN A 52 7.74 -35.03 15.91
CA GLN A 52 7.29 -36.40 16.23
C GLN A 52 6.19 -36.88 15.30
N ASP A 53 5.30 -35.97 14.86
CA ASP A 53 4.12 -36.28 14.07
C ASP A 53 4.45 -36.51 12.58
N ILE A 54 5.61 -36.01 12.12
CA ILE A 54 6.01 -36.04 10.71
C ILE A 54 7.37 -36.73 10.47
N LYS A 55 7.77 -37.65 11.34
CA LYS A 55 9.06 -38.35 11.24
C LYS A 55 9.28 -39.09 9.91
N SER A 56 8.24 -39.69 9.36
CA SER A 56 8.28 -40.39 8.08
C SER A 56 8.46 -39.43 6.91
N GLU A 57 7.80 -38.27 6.94
CA GLU A 57 7.91 -37.22 5.92
C GLU A 57 9.33 -36.64 5.90
N ILE A 58 9.89 -36.38 7.09
CA ILE A 58 11.25 -35.84 7.25
C ILE A 58 12.30 -36.81 6.71
N LYS A 59 12.14 -38.12 6.94
CA LYS A 59 13.09 -39.14 6.47
C LYS A 59 13.08 -39.29 4.93
N ASN A 60 11.93 -39.06 4.31
CA ASN A 60 11.73 -39.19 2.88
C ASN A 60 11.90 -37.85 2.12
N ALA A 61 12.17 -36.76 2.83
CA ALA A 61 12.37 -35.45 2.21
C ALA A 61 13.66 -35.45 1.35
N PRO A 62 13.61 -34.98 0.10
CA PRO A 62 14.77 -34.95 -0.80
C PRO A 62 15.80 -33.87 -0.41
N TYR A 63 15.63 -33.19 0.69
CA TYR A 63 16.48 -32.10 1.17
C TYR A 63 16.70 -32.16 2.69
N ALA A 64 17.83 -31.65 3.15
CA ALA A 64 18.15 -31.55 4.57
C ALA A 64 17.45 -30.34 5.17
N LEU A 65 16.67 -30.56 6.24
CA LEU A 65 16.08 -29.47 7.02
C LEU A 65 17.17 -28.61 7.68
N ARG A 66 17.09 -27.30 7.50
CA ARG A 66 17.99 -26.34 8.13
C ARG A 66 17.34 -25.72 9.37
N LYS A 67 18.19 -25.22 10.27
CA LYS A 67 17.74 -24.56 11.49
C LYS A 67 17.35 -23.11 11.21
N VAL A 68 16.29 -22.63 11.89
CA VAL A 68 15.95 -21.19 11.94
C VAL A 68 17.08 -20.45 12.66
N GLU A 69 17.55 -19.35 12.09
CA GLU A 69 18.64 -18.57 12.66
C GLU A 69 18.16 -17.66 13.79
N LYS A 70 17.09 -16.92 13.56
CA LYS A 70 16.59 -15.93 14.52
C LYS A 70 15.07 -15.77 14.42
N LEU A 71 14.45 -15.53 15.59
CA LEU A 71 13.07 -15.06 15.70
C LEU A 71 13.10 -13.54 15.90
N ASN A 72 12.53 -12.78 14.95
CA ASN A 72 12.64 -11.30 14.95
C ASN A 72 11.44 -10.60 15.59
N ALA A 73 10.23 -11.02 15.26
CA ALA A 73 9.01 -10.43 15.80
C ALA A 73 7.87 -11.44 15.75
N VAL A 74 6.90 -11.21 16.60
CA VAL A 74 5.64 -11.95 16.62
C VAL A 74 4.60 -11.11 15.87
N GLU A 75 3.95 -11.70 14.89
CA GLU A 75 2.78 -11.13 14.19
C GLU A 75 2.94 -9.70 13.62
N LEU A 76 4.11 -9.34 13.08
CA LEU A 76 4.32 -8.03 12.46
C LEU A 76 3.30 -7.73 11.34
N ILE A 77 2.84 -8.77 10.65
CA ILE A 77 1.96 -8.62 9.49
C ILE A 77 0.54 -9.02 9.91
N PRO A 78 -0.43 -8.10 9.79
CA PRO A 78 -1.82 -8.37 10.16
C PRO A 78 -2.41 -9.52 9.34
N LYS A 79 -3.29 -10.32 9.95
CA LYS A 79 -3.97 -11.45 9.28
C LYS A 79 -4.72 -11.01 8.02
N ALA A 80 -5.38 -9.84 8.07
CA ALA A 80 -6.08 -9.28 6.92
C ALA A 80 -5.10 -8.96 5.78
N PHE A 81 -3.92 -8.39 6.10
CA PHE A 81 -2.88 -8.09 5.12
C PHE A 81 -2.30 -9.38 4.49
N MET A 82 -2.13 -10.44 5.27
CA MET A 82 -1.69 -11.74 4.73
C MET A 82 -2.70 -12.32 3.74
N LYS A 83 -4.00 -12.31 4.09
CA LYS A 83 -5.07 -12.80 3.20
C LYS A 83 -5.18 -11.96 1.93
N MET A 84 -5.12 -10.64 2.05
CA MET A 84 -5.03 -9.72 0.92
C MET A 84 -3.83 -10.06 0.03
N SER A 85 -2.65 -10.27 0.62
CA SER A 85 -1.44 -10.59 -0.13
C SER A 85 -1.55 -11.93 -0.86
N GLN A 86 -2.22 -12.93 -0.31
CA GLN A 86 -2.53 -14.19 -0.98
C GLN A 86 -3.45 -14.00 -2.20
N LYS A 87 -4.52 -13.20 -2.03
CA LYS A 87 -5.43 -12.86 -3.14
C LYS A 87 -4.71 -12.08 -4.24
N ALA A 88 -3.85 -11.12 -3.85
CA ALA A 88 -2.99 -10.39 -4.79
C ALA A 88 -2.00 -11.31 -5.52
N ALA A 89 -1.37 -12.26 -4.82
CA ALA A 89 -0.45 -13.22 -5.44
C ALA A 89 -1.14 -14.04 -6.54
N THR A 90 -2.35 -14.50 -6.28
CA THR A 90 -3.18 -15.20 -7.28
C THR A 90 -3.52 -14.30 -8.46
N TYR A 91 -4.00 -13.08 -8.20
CA TYR A 91 -4.39 -12.13 -9.25
C TYR A 91 -3.23 -11.73 -10.16
N TYR A 92 -2.06 -11.47 -9.57
CA TYR A 92 -0.85 -11.06 -10.32
C TYR A 92 0.00 -12.24 -10.80
N ALA A 93 -0.49 -13.47 -10.72
CA ALA A 93 0.23 -14.69 -11.08
C ALA A 93 1.66 -14.73 -10.51
N SER A 94 1.78 -14.47 -9.20
CA SER A 94 3.05 -14.38 -8.50
C SER A 94 3.05 -15.17 -7.20
N SER A 95 4.23 -15.44 -6.63
CA SER A 95 4.31 -16.05 -5.30
C SER A 95 3.99 -15.03 -4.20
N LEU A 96 3.46 -15.49 -3.07
CA LEU A 96 3.17 -14.64 -1.92
C LEU A 96 4.43 -13.91 -1.41
N GLY A 97 5.59 -14.58 -1.41
CA GLY A 97 6.86 -13.97 -1.02
C GLY A 97 7.27 -12.78 -1.90
N ASN A 98 7.03 -12.85 -3.21
CA ASN A 98 7.27 -11.74 -4.12
C ASN A 98 6.32 -10.55 -3.86
N VAL A 99 5.06 -10.82 -3.56
CA VAL A 99 4.07 -9.77 -3.23
C VAL A 99 4.47 -9.07 -1.93
N LEU A 100 4.83 -9.83 -0.91
CA LEU A 100 5.28 -9.28 0.38
C LEU A 100 6.58 -8.47 0.22
N ASP A 101 7.57 -8.95 -0.55
CA ASP A 101 8.80 -8.20 -0.87
C ASP A 101 8.51 -6.89 -1.62
N ALA A 102 7.47 -6.87 -2.45
CA ALA A 102 7.10 -5.67 -3.19
C ALA A 102 6.38 -4.63 -2.32
N LEU A 103 5.59 -5.07 -1.33
CA LEU A 103 4.75 -4.22 -0.48
C LEU A 103 5.43 -3.80 0.82
N ILE A 104 6.36 -4.60 1.36
CA ILE A 104 6.99 -4.34 2.66
C ILE A 104 8.46 -3.98 2.43
N PRO A 105 8.84 -2.73 2.67
CA PRO A 105 10.24 -2.32 2.52
C PRO A 105 11.18 -3.06 3.48
N ASP A 106 12.37 -3.37 3.02
CA ASP A 106 13.45 -4.02 3.78
C ASP A 106 13.72 -3.37 5.15
N TYR A 107 13.66 -2.03 5.22
CA TYR A 107 13.93 -1.32 6.48
C TYR A 107 12.83 -1.55 7.52
N ILE A 108 11.59 -1.81 7.12
CA ILE A 108 10.50 -2.22 8.03
C ILE A 108 10.81 -3.61 8.57
N LEU A 109 11.09 -4.56 7.69
CA LEU A 109 11.42 -5.93 8.08
C LEU A 109 12.64 -6.00 9.03
N LYS A 110 13.71 -5.25 8.72
CA LYS A 110 14.94 -5.19 9.54
C LYS A 110 14.72 -4.55 10.91
N ASN A 111 13.75 -3.65 11.04
CA ASN A 111 13.40 -3.00 12.31
C ASN A 111 12.17 -3.63 12.99
N ALA A 112 11.64 -4.73 12.48
CA ALA A 112 10.48 -5.43 13.03
C ALA A 112 10.51 -5.61 14.56
N PRO A 113 11.65 -5.98 15.20
CA PRO A 113 11.71 -6.12 16.66
C PRO A 113 11.47 -4.83 17.46
N LYS A 114 11.53 -3.66 16.79
CA LYS A 114 11.33 -2.34 17.41
C LYS A 114 9.94 -1.76 17.10
N LEU A 115 9.23 -2.35 16.15
CA LEU A 115 7.92 -1.88 15.75
C LEU A 115 6.85 -2.43 16.68
N LYS A 116 5.98 -1.55 17.15
CA LYS A 116 4.79 -1.94 17.90
C LYS A 116 3.71 -2.43 16.93
N ILE A 117 2.89 -3.34 17.44
CA ILE A 117 1.76 -3.92 16.73
C ILE A 117 0.52 -3.47 17.48
N ALA A 118 -0.53 -3.11 16.75
CA ALA A 118 -1.81 -2.80 17.36
C ALA A 118 -2.31 -4.05 18.11
N LEU A 119 -2.65 -3.89 19.37
CA LEU A 119 -3.32 -4.95 20.13
C LEU A 119 -4.72 -5.09 19.49
N GLN A 120 -4.86 -6.09 18.66
CA GLN A 120 -6.19 -6.49 18.22
C GLN A 120 -6.97 -6.98 19.45
N PRO A 121 -8.21 -6.52 19.67
CA PRO A 121 -9.04 -7.14 20.69
C PRO A 121 -9.10 -8.63 20.36
N THR A 122 -8.82 -9.45 21.35
CA THR A 122 -8.91 -10.92 21.29
C THR A 122 -10.39 -11.31 21.13
N THR A 123 -10.96 -11.01 20.01
CA THR A 123 -12.21 -11.64 19.59
C THR A 123 -11.82 -12.97 18.97
N SER A 124 -12.23 -14.03 19.68
CA SER A 124 -12.25 -15.42 19.24
C SER A 124 -12.31 -15.55 17.72
N GLU A 125 -11.54 -16.48 17.18
CA GLU A 125 -11.51 -17.03 15.81
C GLU A 125 -12.77 -16.71 14.98
N VAL A 126 -12.94 -15.43 14.64
CA VAL A 126 -13.83 -15.08 13.55
C VAL A 126 -13.03 -15.52 12.32
N GLU A 127 -13.45 -16.62 11.71
CA GLU A 127 -13.06 -16.92 10.35
C GLU A 127 -13.25 -15.62 9.57
N ILE A 128 -12.12 -15.03 9.17
CA ILE A 128 -12.13 -13.88 8.27
C ILE A 128 -12.44 -14.49 6.89
N THR A 129 -13.65 -14.98 6.71
CA THR A 129 -14.28 -15.08 5.41
C THR A 129 -14.29 -13.67 4.85
N PRO A 130 -14.08 -13.45 3.55
CA PRO A 130 -14.41 -12.16 2.97
C PRO A 130 -15.86 -11.93 3.37
N LEU A 131 -16.06 -11.11 4.38
CA LEU A 131 -17.34 -10.51 4.57
C LEU A 131 -17.63 -9.94 3.20
N LYS A 132 -18.74 -10.33 2.58
CA LYS A 132 -19.47 -9.45 1.66
C LYS A 132 -19.95 -8.25 2.49
N ALA A 133 -19.10 -7.76 3.33
CA ALA A 133 -19.27 -6.65 4.22
C ALA A 133 -18.78 -5.44 3.47
N ASN A 134 -19.70 -4.73 2.90
CA ASN A 134 -19.79 -3.28 2.92
C ASN A 134 -18.45 -2.51 2.80
N TYR A 135 -17.49 -2.95 1.96
CA TYR A 135 -16.50 -2.00 1.51
C TYR A 135 -17.18 -1.15 0.44
N GLU A 136 -16.97 0.13 0.52
CA GLU A 136 -17.59 1.10 -0.37
C GLU A 136 -16.51 1.87 -1.11
N LEU A 137 -16.72 2.07 -2.40
CA LEU A 137 -15.81 2.81 -3.25
C LEU A 137 -16.45 4.13 -3.66
N PHE A 138 -15.73 5.21 -3.45
CA PHE A 138 -16.16 6.56 -3.77
C PHE A 138 -15.15 7.25 -4.69
N ALA A 139 -15.62 8.18 -5.50
CA ALA A 139 -14.78 9.03 -6.32
C ALA A 139 -15.07 10.51 -6.10
N VAL A 140 -14.01 11.32 -6.08
CA VAL A 140 -14.04 12.78 -5.96
C VAL A 140 -13.22 13.36 -7.10
N GLN A 141 -13.88 14.07 -8.01
CA GLN A 141 -13.23 14.80 -9.08
C GLN A 141 -13.28 16.30 -8.80
N GLY A 142 -12.13 16.94 -8.80
CA GLY A 142 -12.03 18.38 -8.56
C GLY A 142 -10.58 18.84 -8.56
N ASP A 143 -10.36 20.15 -8.52
CA ASP A 143 -9.02 20.69 -8.32
C ASP A 143 -8.48 20.40 -6.90
N ASP A 144 -7.23 20.75 -6.65
CA ASP A 144 -6.60 20.49 -5.35
C ASP A 144 -7.38 21.12 -4.20
N GLU A 145 -7.86 22.36 -4.33
CA GLU A 145 -8.56 23.09 -3.26
C GLU A 145 -9.88 22.38 -2.89
N GLU A 146 -10.67 22.01 -3.89
CA GLU A 146 -11.94 21.31 -3.70
C GLU A 146 -11.72 19.92 -3.07
N ARG A 147 -10.76 19.15 -3.57
CA ARG A 147 -10.46 17.83 -3.02
C ARG A 147 -9.99 17.89 -1.57
N TYR A 148 -9.03 18.76 -1.26
CA TYR A 148 -8.54 18.88 0.12
C TYR A 148 -9.58 19.46 1.08
N SER A 149 -10.50 20.31 0.62
CA SER A 149 -11.68 20.71 1.40
C SER A 149 -12.57 19.50 1.73
N THR A 150 -12.79 18.63 0.74
CA THR A 150 -13.54 17.38 0.90
C THR A 150 -12.83 16.44 1.89
N TRP A 151 -11.51 16.24 1.73
CA TRP A 151 -10.72 15.40 2.63
C TRP A 151 -10.75 15.89 4.08
N LYS A 152 -10.60 17.19 4.31
CA LYS A 152 -10.72 17.77 5.67
C LYS A 152 -12.09 17.51 6.28
N SER A 153 -13.14 17.68 5.50
CA SER A 153 -14.51 17.41 5.95
C SER A 153 -14.71 15.93 6.28
N LEU A 154 -14.23 15.03 5.44
CA LEU A 154 -14.27 13.59 5.63
C LEU A 154 -13.49 13.17 6.90
N ILE A 155 -12.27 13.68 7.08
CA ILE A 155 -11.46 13.38 8.27
C ILE A 155 -12.17 13.80 9.55
N ARG A 156 -12.76 15.01 9.58
CA ARG A 156 -13.53 15.48 10.75
C ARG A 156 -14.74 14.59 11.03
N GLN A 157 -15.45 14.14 9.99
CA GLN A 157 -16.57 13.21 10.12
C GLN A 157 -16.13 11.86 10.68
N GLU A 158 -15.01 11.29 10.19
CA GLU A 158 -14.50 10.02 10.71
C GLU A 158 -13.95 10.18 12.14
N PHE A 159 -13.28 11.28 12.46
CA PHE A 159 -12.84 11.57 13.83
C PHE A 159 -14.01 11.68 14.82
N ALA A 160 -15.12 12.30 14.40
CA ALA A 160 -16.35 12.34 15.22
C ALA A 160 -16.93 10.94 15.51
N LYS A 161 -16.68 9.96 14.61
CA LYS A 161 -17.02 8.54 14.79
C LYS A 161 -15.93 7.75 15.52
N LYS A 162 -14.88 8.40 16.01
CA LYS A 162 -13.70 7.80 16.62
C LYS A 162 -12.93 6.88 15.65
N SER A 163 -12.90 7.21 14.39
CA SER A 163 -12.25 6.43 13.34
C SER A 163 -11.10 7.20 12.70
N SER A 164 -10.01 6.50 12.42
CA SER A 164 -8.83 7.01 11.74
C SER A 164 -8.98 6.96 10.23
N VAL A 165 -8.21 7.80 9.54
CA VAL A 165 -8.17 7.89 8.07
C VAL A 165 -6.73 7.70 7.59
N MET A 166 -6.52 6.96 6.50
CA MET A 166 -5.23 6.85 5.83
C MET A 166 -5.31 7.54 4.46
N ILE A 167 -4.35 8.41 4.17
CA ILE A 167 -4.21 9.08 2.87
C ILE A 167 -2.97 8.52 2.19
N ILE A 168 -3.16 7.89 1.04
CA ILE A 168 -2.09 7.32 0.24
C ILE A 168 -1.85 8.20 -0.96
N THR A 169 -0.59 8.51 -1.20
CA THR A 169 -0.13 9.37 -2.29
C THR A 169 0.84 8.63 -3.20
N PRO A 170 0.95 9.05 -4.49
CA PRO A 170 1.79 8.36 -5.45
C PRO A 170 3.30 8.61 -5.26
N SER A 171 3.68 9.69 -4.59
CA SER A 171 5.06 10.07 -4.32
C SER A 171 5.26 10.62 -2.91
N ILE A 172 6.52 10.73 -2.48
CA ILE A 172 6.89 11.33 -1.19
C ILE A 172 6.60 12.83 -1.18
N GLU A 173 6.82 13.51 -2.30
CA GLU A 173 6.52 14.93 -2.47
C GLU A 173 5.03 15.19 -2.34
N ASP A 174 4.20 14.35 -2.95
CA ASP A 174 2.75 14.42 -2.79
C ASP A 174 2.33 14.15 -1.35
N ALA A 175 3.00 13.21 -0.64
CA ALA A 175 2.74 12.95 0.77
C ALA A 175 3.02 14.18 1.64
N LYS A 176 4.17 14.84 1.45
CA LYS A 176 4.53 16.06 2.16
C LYS A 176 3.52 17.18 1.92
N ARG A 177 3.19 17.42 0.63
CA ARG A 177 2.19 18.43 0.26
C ARG A 177 0.82 18.13 0.85
N SER A 178 0.37 16.87 0.77
CA SER A 178 -0.90 16.45 1.35
C SER A 178 -0.92 16.66 2.86
N PHE A 179 0.17 16.33 3.54
CA PHE A 179 0.31 16.51 4.97
C PHE A 179 0.17 17.99 5.37
N GLU A 180 0.92 18.88 4.72
CA GLU A 180 0.86 20.33 4.97
C GLU A 180 -0.54 20.92 4.79
N LEU A 181 -1.29 20.39 3.82
CA LEU A 181 -2.67 20.84 3.56
C LEU A 181 -3.65 20.26 4.59
N ILE A 182 -3.49 19.00 4.98
CA ILE A 182 -4.41 18.31 5.90
C ILE A 182 -4.18 18.70 7.36
N GLU A 183 -2.91 18.88 7.77
CA GLU A 183 -2.55 19.16 9.16
C GLU A 183 -3.26 20.41 9.70
N LYS A 184 -3.47 21.43 8.86
CA LYS A 184 -4.15 22.67 9.24
C LYS A 184 -5.60 22.41 9.70
N GLY A 185 -5.83 22.53 11.00
CA GLY A 185 -7.13 22.32 11.67
C GLY A 185 -7.32 20.94 12.31
N ILE A 186 -6.28 20.08 12.28
CA ILE A 186 -6.18 18.82 13.04
C ILE A 186 -4.76 18.65 13.61
N GLU A 187 -4.12 19.76 13.98
CA GLU A 187 -2.75 19.79 14.49
C GLU A 187 -2.56 18.79 15.63
N GLY A 188 -1.49 18.00 15.57
CA GLY A 188 -1.20 16.95 16.53
C GLY A 188 -1.90 15.60 16.25
N TYR A 189 -2.89 15.56 15.37
CA TYR A 189 -3.59 14.32 14.97
C TYR A 189 -3.36 13.93 13.51
N ALA A 190 -2.48 14.63 12.81
CA ALA A 190 -1.96 14.24 11.50
C ALA A 190 -0.56 13.63 11.65
N VAL A 191 -0.29 12.57 10.91
CA VAL A 191 0.97 11.82 10.94
C VAL A 191 1.49 11.64 9.53
N LEU A 192 2.72 12.09 9.28
CA LEU A 192 3.40 11.88 8.00
C LEU A 192 4.45 10.79 8.15
N ILE A 193 4.35 9.71 7.34
CA ILE A 193 5.34 8.65 7.30
C ILE A 193 5.71 8.29 5.85
N HIS A 194 7.00 8.33 5.52
CA HIS A 194 7.53 8.02 4.20
C HIS A 194 8.96 7.49 4.24
N GLY A 195 9.43 6.91 3.14
CA GLY A 195 10.70 6.19 3.06
C GLY A 195 11.97 7.04 3.22
N ASP A 196 11.91 8.37 3.00
CA ASP A 196 13.05 9.28 3.14
C ASP A 196 13.27 9.77 4.57
N LEU A 197 12.40 9.43 5.51
CA LEU A 197 12.64 9.72 6.92
C LEU A 197 13.84 8.93 7.42
N GLN A 198 14.55 9.48 8.41
CA GLN A 198 15.59 8.74 9.12
C GLN A 198 15.01 7.47 9.74
N LYS A 199 15.77 6.37 9.73
CA LYS A 199 15.32 5.05 10.24
C LYS A 199 14.70 5.11 11.64
N LYS A 200 15.28 5.91 12.54
CA LYS A 200 14.72 6.13 13.88
C LYS A 200 13.37 6.83 13.82
N ALA A 201 13.25 7.88 13.03
CA ALA A 201 12.01 8.61 12.86
C ALA A 201 10.89 7.74 12.27
N ILE A 202 11.21 6.84 11.33
CA ILE A 202 10.24 5.87 10.81
C ILE A 202 9.69 4.97 11.92
N VAL A 203 10.58 4.43 12.79
CA VAL A 203 10.17 3.57 13.91
C VAL A 203 9.33 4.35 14.93
N ASP A 204 9.76 5.56 15.26
CA ASP A 204 9.06 6.40 16.24
C ASP A 204 7.67 6.81 15.72
N THR A 205 7.60 7.24 14.45
CA THR A 205 6.34 7.63 13.79
C THR A 205 5.40 6.42 13.61
N TRP A 206 5.93 5.27 13.21
CA TRP A 206 5.15 4.03 13.15
C TRP A 206 4.55 3.69 14.52
N ASN A 207 5.40 3.66 15.55
CA ASN A 207 4.97 3.31 16.89
C ASN A 207 3.92 4.28 17.42
N MET A 208 4.09 5.57 17.16
CA MET A 208 3.10 6.59 17.50
C MET A 208 1.79 6.33 16.73
N ALA A 209 1.85 6.13 15.40
CA ALA A 209 0.66 5.88 14.59
C ALA A 209 -0.14 4.66 15.06
N VAL A 210 0.54 3.62 15.56
CA VAL A 210 -0.12 2.38 16.02
C VAL A 210 -0.65 2.50 17.46
N THR A 211 0.01 3.29 18.33
CA THR A 211 -0.33 3.32 19.77
C THR A 211 -1.15 4.54 20.18
N GLU A 212 -1.29 5.55 19.30
CA GLU A 212 -2.11 6.71 19.59
C GLU A 212 -3.58 6.29 19.79
N LYS A 213 -4.17 6.71 20.91
CA LYS A 213 -5.55 6.35 21.27
C LYS A 213 -6.59 7.22 20.57
N HIS A 214 -6.22 8.45 20.26
CA HIS A 214 -7.09 9.36 19.49
C HIS A 214 -7.08 8.94 18.01
N PRO A 215 -8.19 9.08 17.29
CA PRO A 215 -8.20 8.96 15.83
C PRO A 215 -7.17 9.89 15.18
N ILE A 216 -6.48 9.38 14.17
CA ILE A 216 -5.44 10.14 13.45
C ILE A 216 -5.63 10.05 11.94
N ALA A 217 -5.11 11.07 11.25
CA ALA A 217 -4.96 11.06 9.79
C ALA A 217 -3.51 10.66 9.45
N ILE A 218 -3.32 9.50 8.83
CA ILE A 218 -2.00 9.01 8.42
C ILE A 218 -1.80 9.36 6.96
N VAL A 219 -0.83 10.21 6.65
CA VAL A 219 -0.43 10.55 5.28
C VAL A 219 0.82 9.76 4.92
N THR A 220 0.76 8.99 3.83
CA THR A 220 1.84 8.08 3.46
C THR A 220 1.85 7.74 1.97
N THR A 221 2.80 6.90 1.58
CA THR A 221 2.85 6.23 0.28
C THR A 221 2.46 4.76 0.42
N GLY A 222 2.31 4.03 -0.69
CA GLY A 222 1.98 2.61 -0.69
C GLY A 222 2.94 1.69 0.09
N ALA A 223 4.11 2.19 0.50
CA ALA A 223 5.10 1.44 1.25
C ALA A 223 4.72 1.16 2.72
N PHE A 224 3.71 1.83 3.26
CA PHE A 224 3.32 1.73 4.68
C PHE A 224 1.91 1.18 4.88
N LEU A 225 1.37 0.48 3.90
CA LEU A 225 0.05 -0.17 3.97
C LEU A 225 -0.06 -1.24 5.07
N THR A 226 1.07 -1.70 5.61
CA THR A 226 1.12 -2.63 6.74
C THR A 226 0.86 -1.98 8.10
N ILE A 227 0.78 -0.65 8.19
CA ILE A 227 0.34 0.03 9.41
C ILE A 227 -1.11 -0.37 9.67
N ASP A 228 -1.32 -1.16 10.73
CA ASP A 228 -2.64 -1.62 11.11
C ASP A 228 -3.14 -0.85 12.33
N ARG A 229 -4.32 -0.25 12.18
CA ARG A 229 -5.07 0.39 13.28
C ARG A 229 -6.48 -0.19 13.33
N PRO A 230 -6.93 -0.66 14.50
CA PRO A 230 -8.29 -1.19 14.63
C PRO A 230 -9.40 -0.20 14.28
N ASP A 231 -9.13 1.10 14.51
CA ASP A 231 -10.04 2.21 14.27
C ASP A 231 -9.95 2.79 12.83
N LEU A 232 -9.12 2.24 11.95
CA LEU A 232 -9.06 2.67 10.55
C LEU A 232 -10.37 2.31 9.84
N SER A 233 -11.07 3.30 9.32
CA SER A 233 -12.35 3.13 8.59
C SER A 233 -12.27 3.52 7.12
N THR A 234 -11.32 4.38 6.76
CA THR A 234 -11.30 5.03 5.45
C THR A 234 -9.88 5.15 4.91
N ILE A 235 -9.72 4.83 3.63
CA ILE A 235 -8.49 5.07 2.87
C ILE A 235 -8.80 6.04 1.73
N ILE A 236 -8.02 7.10 1.62
CA ILE A 236 -8.05 8.06 0.52
C ILE A 236 -6.87 7.76 -0.40
N VAL A 237 -7.12 7.59 -1.68
CA VAL A 237 -6.14 7.45 -2.75
C VAL A 237 -6.08 8.77 -3.50
N GLU A 238 -5.15 9.64 -3.10
CA GLU A 238 -5.00 10.99 -3.65
C GLU A 238 -4.21 10.97 -4.97
N LYS A 239 -4.64 11.74 -5.97
CA LYS A 239 -4.08 11.71 -7.34
C LYS A 239 -4.12 10.30 -7.94
N GLU A 240 -5.29 9.69 -7.94
CA GLU A 240 -5.48 8.28 -8.29
C GLU A 240 -5.03 7.93 -9.71
N ASN A 241 -4.99 8.90 -10.63
CA ASN A 241 -4.53 8.70 -12.00
C ASN A 241 -3.00 8.65 -12.13
N ALA A 242 -2.26 8.99 -11.08
CA ALA A 242 -0.81 9.04 -11.13
C ALA A 242 -0.17 7.67 -11.39
N ARG A 243 0.88 7.64 -12.21
CA ARG A 243 1.65 6.42 -12.52
C ARG A 243 2.40 5.85 -11.32
N GLY A 244 2.70 6.67 -10.29
CA GLY A 244 3.44 6.27 -9.09
C GLY A 244 2.78 5.15 -8.28
N TYR A 245 1.50 4.88 -8.49
CA TYR A 245 0.80 3.75 -7.88
C TYR A 245 1.14 2.38 -8.49
N LYS A 246 1.70 2.34 -9.71
CA LYS A 246 2.14 1.09 -10.35
C LYS A 246 3.59 0.81 -10.02
N ILE A 247 3.84 -0.28 -9.30
CA ILE A 247 5.19 -0.75 -9.01
C ILE A 247 5.85 -1.21 -10.32
N GLN A 248 6.97 -0.57 -10.70
CA GLN A 248 7.67 -0.79 -11.98
C GLN A 248 8.56 -2.04 -11.99
N ARG A 249 8.37 -2.95 -11.04
CA ARG A 249 9.12 -4.21 -10.91
C ARG A 249 8.16 -5.36 -10.65
N LYS A 250 8.54 -6.57 -11.06
CA LYS A 250 7.75 -7.77 -10.76
C LYS A 250 7.47 -7.83 -9.25
N PRO A 251 6.21 -8.14 -8.89
CA PRO A 251 5.07 -8.59 -9.71
C PRO A 251 4.21 -7.48 -10.33
N TYR A 252 4.71 -6.25 -10.53
CA TYR A 252 4.02 -5.12 -11.17
C TYR A 252 2.67 -4.75 -10.51
N LEU A 253 2.66 -4.74 -9.18
CA LEU A 253 1.46 -4.45 -8.41
C LEU A 253 0.94 -3.04 -8.68
N ASP A 254 -0.37 -2.89 -8.71
CA ASP A 254 -1.05 -1.60 -8.63
C ASP A 254 -1.49 -1.37 -7.17
N ILE A 255 -0.94 -0.37 -6.52
CA ILE A 255 -1.24 -0.04 -5.12
C ILE A 255 -2.72 0.27 -4.91
N ARG A 256 -3.41 0.82 -5.90
CA ARG A 256 -4.86 1.09 -5.84
C ARG A 256 -5.65 -0.22 -5.68
N HIS A 257 -5.29 -1.23 -6.45
CA HIS A 257 -5.90 -2.56 -6.32
C HIS A 257 -5.55 -3.22 -4.98
N ILE A 258 -4.31 -3.04 -4.49
CA ILE A 258 -3.93 -3.52 -3.15
C ILE A 258 -4.77 -2.85 -2.06
N VAL A 259 -5.02 -1.55 -2.18
CA VAL A 259 -5.90 -0.80 -1.25
C VAL A 259 -7.33 -1.34 -1.28
N GLU A 260 -7.89 -1.62 -2.46
CA GLU A 260 -9.22 -2.24 -2.57
C GLU A 260 -9.28 -3.60 -1.89
N LEU A 261 -8.27 -4.44 -2.11
CA LEU A 261 -8.20 -5.74 -1.44
C LEU A 261 -8.11 -5.60 0.08
N ILE A 262 -7.36 -4.63 0.61
CA ILE A 262 -7.33 -4.33 2.04
C ILE A 262 -8.72 -3.92 2.52
N ALA A 263 -9.38 -3.03 1.76
CA ALA A 263 -10.71 -2.54 2.10
C ALA A 263 -11.75 -3.67 2.11
N GLU A 264 -11.70 -4.59 1.14
CA GLU A 264 -12.56 -5.76 1.07
C GLU A 264 -12.42 -6.66 2.31
N PHE A 265 -11.19 -6.93 2.77
CA PHE A 265 -10.96 -7.78 3.94
C PHE A 265 -11.24 -7.09 5.28
N ARG A 266 -11.27 -5.77 5.30
CA ARG A 266 -11.46 -4.98 6.54
C ARG A 266 -12.80 -4.24 6.60
N GLY A 267 -13.58 -4.22 5.51
CA GLY A 267 -14.82 -3.45 5.44
C GLY A 267 -14.58 -1.95 5.48
N LEU A 268 -13.57 -1.44 4.75
CA LEU A 268 -13.21 -0.02 4.73
C LEU A 268 -13.88 0.72 3.58
N LYS A 269 -13.98 2.03 3.71
CA LYS A 269 -14.30 2.94 2.60
C LYS A 269 -13.04 3.35 1.87
N VAL A 270 -13.10 3.39 0.55
CA VAL A 270 -12.01 3.89 -0.31
C VAL A 270 -12.51 5.09 -1.10
N PHE A 271 -11.78 6.18 -1.04
CA PHE A 271 -12.05 7.39 -1.82
C PHE A 271 -10.93 7.60 -2.84
N TYR A 272 -11.27 7.59 -4.11
CA TYR A 272 -10.37 7.96 -5.20
C TYR A 272 -10.51 9.45 -5.49
N GLY A 273 -9.42 10.20 -5.45
CA GLY A 273 -9.41 11.62 -5.73
C GLY A 273 -8.41 12.01 -6.80
N ASP A 274 -8.87 12.79 -7.77
CA ASP A 274 -7.99 13.42 -8.78
C ASP A 274 -8.71 14.60 -9.44
N THR A 275 -7.93 15.43 -10.14
CA THR A 275 -8.47 16.43 -11.08
C THR A 275 -9.08 15.74 -12.31
N LEU A 276 -8.40 14.71 -12.81
CA LEU A 276 -8.87 13.82 -13.87
C LEU A 276 -8.81 12.38 -13.36
N LEU A 277 -9.96 11.82 -13.08
CA LEU A 277 -10.07 10.41 -12.69
C LEU A 277 -9.65 9.49 -13.82
N ARG A 278 -9.21 8.28 -13.48
CA ARG A 278 -8.88 7.24 -14.45
C ARG A 278 -10.12 6.81 -15.25
N ALA A 279 -9.91 6.41 -16.50
CA ALA A 279 -10.98 5.85 -17.31
C ALA A 279 -11.63 4.62 -16.65
N GLU A 280 -10.85 3.78 -15.96
CA GLU A 280 -11.36 2.63 -15.22
C GLU A 280 -12.26 3.04 -14.06
N THR A 281 -11.93 4.13 -13.34
CA THR A 281 -12.74 4.65 -12.23
C THR A 281 -14.04 5.24 -12.74
N LEU A 282 -14.01 6.00 -13.84
CA LEU A 282 -15.19 6.56 -14.50
C LEU A 282 -16.09 5.45 -15.07
N TRP A 283 -15.51 4.42 -15.69
CA TRP A 283 -16.29 3.28 -16.17
C TRP A 283 -16.96 2.53 -15.02
N ARG A 284 -16.26 2.26 -13.95
CA ARG A 284 -16.82 1.59 -12.75
C ARG A 284 -17.90 2.41 -12.06
N GLU A 285 -17.80 3.73 -12.13
CA GLU A 285 -18.86 4.62 -11.67
C GLU A 285 -20.11 4.46 -12.54
N SER A 286 -19.97 4.41 -13.87
CA SER A 286 -21.10 4.18 -14.78
C SER A 286 -21.77 2.82 -14.61
N GLU A 287 -21.01 1.80 -14.15
CA GLU A 287 -21.54 0.47 -13.81
C GLU A 287 -22.12 0.40 -12.37
N GLY A 288 -21.97 1.46 -11.58
CA GLY A 288 -22.49 1.51 -10.20
C GLY A 288 -21.57 0.88 -9.13
N ASP A 289 -20.34 0.46 -9.50
CA ASP A 289 -19.36 -0.08 -8.55
C ASP A 289 -18.69 1.00 -7.70
N VAL A 290 -18.60 2.21 -8.22
CA VAL A 290 -18.02 3.38 -7.56
C VAL A 290 -19.07 4.47 -7.46
N THR A 291 -19.23 5.07 -6.28
CA THR A 291 -20.20 6.14 -6.03
C THR A 291 -19.54 7.50 -6.15
N GLN A 292 -20.18 8.46 -6.81
CA GLN A 292 -19.75 9.84 -6.76
C GLN A 292 -19.94 10.41 -5.35
N ALA A 293 -18.88 10.83 -4.69
CA ALA A 293 -18.97 11.51 -3.41
C ALA A 293 -19.45 12.97 -3.56
N ALA A 294 -19.23 13.55 -4.74
CA ALA A 294 -19.76 14.83 -5.18
C ALA A 294 -19.93 14.77 -6.72
N PRO A 295 -20.86 15.51 -7.32
CA PRO A 295 -21.06 15.52 -8.77
C PRO A 295 -19.76 15.81 -9.52
N PHE A 296 -19.44 15.00 -10.52
CA PHE A 296 -18.23 15.20 -11.32
C PHE A 296 -18.28 16.48 -12.13
N LYS A 297 -17.15 17.16 -12.20
CA LYS A 297 -16.99 18.40 -12.95
C LYS A 297 -16.10 18.15 -14.17
N PHE A 298 -16.69 18.10 -15.34
CA PHE A 298 -15.99 17.90 -16.62
C PHE A 298 -15.59 19.23 -17.30
N ARG A 299 -15.60 20.34 -16.56
CA ARG A 299 -15.22 21.64 -17.13
C ARG A 299 -13.73 21.88 -16.93
N SER A 300 -13.08 22.29 -18.02
CA SER A 300 -11.79 22.94 -17.92
C SER A 300 -11.95 24.24 -17.11
N LEU A 301 -11.19 24.38 -16.03
CA LEU A 301 -11.12 25.63 -15.26
C LEU A 301 -10.19 26.64 -15.94
N SER A 302 -9.58 26.28 -17.05
CA SER A 302 -8.70 27.15 -17.82
C SER A 302 -9.53 28.18 -18.58
N THR A 303 -9.17 29.44 -18.44
CA THR A 303 -9.63 30.56 -19.30
C THR A 303 -8.74 30.73 -20.53
N ALA A 304 -7.75 29.85 -20.71
CA ALA A 304 -6.86 29.88 -21.85
C ALA A 304 -7.61 29.53 -23.14
N HIS A 305 -7.21 30.16 -24.22
CA HIS A 305 -7.69 29.78 -25.57
C HIS A 305 -6.84 28.62 -26.07
N ASP A 306 -7.50 27.54 -26.44
CA ASP A 306 -6.83 26.36 -26.98
C ASP A 306 -6.52 26.60 -28.46
N HIS A 307 -5.24 26.43 -28.82
CA HIS A 307 -4.78 26.43 -30.20
C HIS A 307 -4.30 25.03 -30.60
N LEU A 308 -4.97 24.43 -31.59
CA LEU A 308 -4.52 23.16 -32.15
C LEU A 308 -3.55 23.44 -33.32
N VAL A 309 -2.31 22.99 -33.15
CA VAL A 309 -1.27 23.14 -34.15
C VAL A 309 -0.93 21.78 -34.76
N ASP A 310 -1.05 21.66 -36.09
CA ASP A 310 -0.65 20.44 -36.79
C ASP A 310 0.86 20.39 -36.98
N MET A 311 1.54 19.69 -36.08
CA MET A 311 3.01 19.54 -36.08
C MET A 311 3.57 18.75 -37.26
N ARG A 312 2.74 18.11 -38.09
CA ARG A 312 3.20 17.38 -39.28
C ARG A 312 3.80 18.31 -40.34
N GLU A 313 3.37 19.57 -40.36
CA GLU A 313 3.85 20.60 -41.30
C GLU A 313 5.16 21.25 -40.85
N TYR A 314 5.52 21.12 -39.55
CA TYR A 314 6.69 21.75 -38.93
C TYR A 314 7.93 20.85 -39.05
N LYS A 315 8.77 21.16 -40.03
CA LYS A 315 10.07 20.53 -40.22
C LYS A 315 11.16 21.60 -40.13
N ASN A 316 12.29 21.28 -39.49
CA ASN A 316 13.43 22.19 -39.54
C ASN A 316 14.07 22.19 -40.96
N ALA A 317 15.01 23.12 -41.20
CA ALA A 317 15.68 23.26 -42.48
C ALA A 317 16.41 21.98 -42.98
N LYS A 318 16.63 21.00 -42.12
CA LYS A 318 17.24 19.68 -42.44
C LYS A 318 16.17 18.60 -42.66
N GLY A 319 14.87 18.93 -42.66
CA GLY A 319 13.77 17.98 -42.81
C GLY A 319 13.54 17.07 -41.58
N THR A 320 14.20 17.35 -40.44
CA THR A 320 13.98 16.63 -39.19
C THR A 320 12.79 17.25 -38.44
N PHE A 321 12.19 16.43 -37.55
CA PHE A 321 11.03 16.85 -36.75
C PHE A 321 11.39 18.06 -35.86
N LYS A 322 10.52 19.08 -35.85
CA LYS A 322 10.63 20.24 -34.99
C LYS A 322 9.79 20.01 -33.73
N ILE A 323 10.39 20.16 -32.55
CA ILE A 323 9.75 19.89 -31.27
C ILE A 323 8.70 20.96 -30.92
N LEU A 324 8.98 22.23 -31.22
CA LEU A 324 8.10 23.36 -30.97
C LEU A 324 7.62 23.96 -32.29
N SER A 325 6.37 24.36 -32.37
CA SER A 325 5.87 25.15 -33.49
C SER A 325 6.44 26.58 -33.46
N ASP A 326 6.46 27.25 -34.63
CA ASP A 326 6.89 28.65 -34.69
C ASP A 326 6.04 29.57 -33.81
N GLU A 327 4.75 29.25 -33.68
CA GLU A 327 3.81 29.96 -32.79
C GLU A 327 4.20 29.84 -31.33
N VAL A 328 4.52 28.62 -30.88
CA VAL A 328 4.97 28.38 -29.48
C VAL A 328 6.32 29.06 -29.21
N GLU A 329 7.26 29.00 -30.16
CA GLU A 329 8.54 29.72 -30.04
C GLU A 329 8.33 31.23 -29.92
N ALA A 330 7.44 31.80 -30.76
CA ALA A 330 7.08 33.21 -30.72
C ALA A 330 6.43 33.60 -29.38
N LEU A 331 5.54 32.77 -28.84
CA LEU A 331 4.92 32.99 -27.53
C LEU A 331 5.96 33.00 -26.40
N ILE A 332 6.88 32.03 -26.40
CA ILE A 332 7.97 31.97 -25.39
C ILE A 332 8.87 33.21 -25.47
N GLN A 333 9.14 33.72 -26.68
CA GLN A 333 9.96 34.93 -26.84
C GLN A 333 9.26 36.20 -26.37
N ARG A 334 7.93 36.26 -26.47
CA ARG A 334 7.11 37.40 -26.00
C ARG A 334 6.95 37.43 -24.49
N THR A 335 7.10 36.29 -23.83
CA THR A 335 6.87 36.15 -22.37
C THR A 335 8.17 36.36 -21.57
N LYS A 336 9.32 36.48 -22.24
CA LYS A 336 10.61 36.90 -21.65
C LYS A 336 10.72 38.43 -21.60
#